data_ca25249d30d72cd7a657186e4aec5380
#
_entry.id   ca25249d30d72cd7a657186e4aec5380
#
_cell.length_a   1.000
_cell.length_b   1.000
_cell.length_c   1.000
_cell.angle_alpha   90.00
_cell.angle_beta   90.00
_cell.angle_gamma   90.00
#
_symmetry.space_group_name_H-M   'P 1'
#
loop_
_entity.id
_entity.type
_entity.pdbx_description
1 polymer ?
#
loop_
_entity_poly.entity_id
_entity_poly.type
_entity_poly.pdbx_seq_one_letter_code
_entity_poly.pdbx_strand_id
1 'polypeptide(L)'
;MNGYPVIKGASYTLAITPDMVLHNGTTQTTERVVNPDSEYLKELPGHLRSFEDAVNYIPNQVYIGNAKPADLAATEFPYYDKKWSGAVREGRYGQIMPQDEFYGLIQICDAFELVMLEREFAAGVKKKLEKQKLFTEEQLAVLDKNDNSSDYIHELVEKEHAEGLYHNNVLVGAVKRAHDVDVNLSAHVMLENLVTKASNVLSLLELVHKAGVAPDSVDYVIDCCEEACGDMNQRGGGNFAKAAAEIAGFVNATGSDVRGFCAGPAHALLHAAALVQAGTFKNVVVTAGGCTAKLGMNAKDHVKKGLPVLEDAIAGFSALLSADDGVNPQLCTDIVGYHTIGTGSAPQNVISSLVTAPLEKAGLKIPDIDKYAPEMQNPDITKPAGAGDVPE
;
A
#
# COMPACT_ATOMS: atom_id res chain seq x y z
N MET A 1 10.69 26.13 -23.24
CA MET A 1 10.74 24.95 -22.36
C MET A 1 9.32 24.77 -21.85
N ASN A 2 8.75 23.59 -22.00
CA ASN A 2 7.48 23.29 -21.34
C ASN A 2 7.71 23.43 -19.83
N GLY A 3 6.74 23.97 -19.07
CA GLY A 3 6.81 24.07 -17.63
C GLY A 3 7.08 22.71 -16.95
N TYR A 4 7.34 22.71 -15.64
CA TYR A 4 7.46 21.46 -14.89
C TYR A 4 6.15 20.70 -14.89
N PRO A 5 6.16 19.35 -14.92
CA PRO A 5 4.95 18.57 -14.69
C PRO A 5 4.35 18.84 -13.32
N VAL A 6 3.04 18.70 -13.21
CA VAL A 6 2.31 18.91 -11.96
C VAL A 6 1.70 17.63 -11.43
N ILE A 7 1.53 17.53 -10.10
CA ILE A 7 0.72 16.50 -9.45
C ILE A 7 -0.72 16.99 -9.41
N LYS A 8 -1.54 16.52 -10.36
CA LYS A 8 -2.92 16.96 -10.56
C LYS A 8 -3.93 16.27 -9.63
N GLY A 9 -3.59 15.09 -9.14
CA GLY A 9 -4.42 14.33 -8.22
C GLY A 9 -3.58 13.32 -7.45
N ALA A 10 -4.03 12.96 -6.26
CA ALA A 10 -3.41 11.93 -5.45
C ALA A 10 -4.46 11.19 -4.62
N SER A 11 -4.17 9.93 -4.30
CA SER A 11 -4.94 9.11 -3.38
C SER A 11 -4.04 8.32 -2.45
N TYR A 12 -4.54 8.06 -1.24
CA TYR A 12 -3.83 7.33 -0.19
C TYR A 12 -4.83 6.45 0.56
N THR A 13 -4.56 5.15 0.61
CA THR A 13 -5.47 4.16 1.20
C THR A 13 -4.76 3.26 2.19
N LEU A 14 -5.49 2.79 3.18
CA LEU A 14 -5.03 1.80 4.15
C LEU A 14 -6.06 0.68 4.23
N ALA A 15 -5.62 -0.57 4.23
CA ALA A 15 -6.43 -1.71 4.66
C ALA A 15 -5.88 -2.20 6.01
N ILE A 16 -6.71 -2.17 7.04
CA ILE A 16 -6.32 -2.62 8.39
C ILE A 16 -6.58 -4.10 8.48
N THR A 17 -5.52 -4.87 8.72
CA THR A 17 -5.52 -6.32 8.54
C THR A 17 -4.90 -7.07 9.73
N PRO A 18 -5.46 -6.97 10.94
CA PRO A 18 -4.88 -7.57 12.15
C PRO A 18 -4.77 -9.10 12.09
N ASP A 19 -5.77 -9.81 11.55
CA ASP A 19 -5.65 -11.26 11.41
C ASP A 19 -4.59 -11.66 10.36
N MET A 20 -4.39 -10.85 9.30
CA MET A 20 -3.31 -11.10 8.34
C MET A 20 -1.93 -10.87 8.98
N VAL A 21 -1.78 -9.93 9.90
CA VAL A 21 -0.54 -9.84 10.70
C VAL A 21 -0.25 -11.18 11.37
N LEU A 22 -1.25 -11.73 12.05
CA LEU A 22 -1.09 -12.96 12.81
C LEU A 22 -0.86 -14.18 11.92
N HIS A 23 -1.64 -14.32 10.85
CA HIS A 23 -1.73 -15.57 10.08
C HIS A 23 -0.88 -15.57 8.80
N ASN A 24 -0.74 -14.42 8.13
CA ASN A 24 -0.16 -14.32 6.79
C ASN A 24 1.12 -13.47 6.71
N GLY A 25 1.47 -12.72 7.77
CA GLY A 25 2.73 -11.97 7.80
C GLY A 25 3.94 -12.91 7.68
N THR A 26 4.85 -12.62 6.76
CA THR A 26 6.01 -13.49 6.47
C THR A 26 6.88 -13.74 7.71
N THR A 27 7.07 -12.73 8.58
CA THR A 27 7.79 -12.89 9.84
C THR A 27 7.12 -13.92 10.76
N GLN A 28 5.80 -13.86 10.91
CA GLN A 28 5.01 -14.74 11.76
C GLN A 28 4.91 -16.15 11.19
N THR A 29 4.73 -16.30 9.88
CA THR A 29 4.72 -17.61 9.22
C THR A 29 6.08 -18.30 9.34
N THR A 30 7.17 -17.55 9.17
CA THR A 30 8.52 -18.05 9.37
C THR A 30 8.76 -18.46 10.83
N GLU A 31 8.35 -17.63 11.81
CA GLU A 31 8.48 -17.96 13.23
C GLU A 31 7.73 -19.24 13.59
N ARG A 32 6.53 -19.50 13.06
CA ARG A 32 5.79 -20.75 13.27
C ARG A 32 6.56 -21.98 12.81
N VAL A 33 7.29 -21.87 11.71
CA VAL A 33 8.06 -22.97 11.14
C VAL A 33 9.32 -23.24 11.97
N VAL A 34 10.06 -22.19 12.33
CA VAL A 34 11.37 -22.33 13.01
C VAL A 34 11.26 -22.46 14.52
N ASN A 35 10.18 -21.97 15.12
CA ASN A 35 9.92 -21.99 16.56
C ASN A 35 8.42 -22.13 16.85
N PRO A 36 7.82 -23.34 16.65
CA PRO A 36 6.38 -23.56 16.81
C PRO A 36 5.85 -23.24 18.22
N ASP A 37 6.69 -23.30 19.24
CA ASP A 37 6.33 -23.00 20.64
C ASP A 37 6.61 -21.55 21.05
N SER A 38 6.82 -20.66 20.09
CA SER A 38 7.18 -19.26 20.31
C SER A 38 6.26 -18.53 21.28
N GLU A 39 6.80 -18.03 22.39
CA GLU A 39 6.06 -17.18 23.33
C GLU A 39 5.59 -15.88 22.65
N TYR A 40 6.39 -15.33 21.74
CA TYR A 40 6.01 -14.20 20.93
C TYR A 40 4.71 -14.43 20.20
N LEU A 41 4.54 -15.57 19.50
CA LEU A 41 3.30 -15.88 18.76
C LEU A 41 2.10 -16.09 19.69
N LYS A 42 2.30 -16.54 20.93
CA LYS A 42 1.24 -16.67 21.94
C LYS A 42 0.78 -15.29 22.46
N GLU A 43 1.70 -14.36 22.61
CA GLU A 43 1.43 -13.01 23.12
C GLU A 43 0.90 -12.06 22.04
N LEU A 44 1.30 -12.26 20.78
CA LEU A 44 0.98 -11.38 19.64
C LEU A 44 -0.50 -10.98 19.52
N PRO A 45 -1.50 -11.91 19.69
CA PRO A 45 -2.92 -11.53 19.59
C PRO A 45 -3.34 -10.43 20.58
N GLY A 46 -2.70 -10.37 21.77
CA GLY A 46 -2.96 -9.34 22.78
C GLY A 46 -2.42 -7.95 22.42
N HIS A 47 -1.61 -7.86 21.38
CA HIS A 47 -0.98 -6.62 20.91
C HIS A 47 -1.54 -6.13 19.57
N LEU A 48 -2.47 -6.87 18.95
CA LEU A 48 -3.12 -6.42 17.72
C LEU A 48 -4.14 -5.34 18.02
N ARG A 49 -4.22 -4.34 17.14
CA ARG A 49 -5.21 -3.27 17.26
C ARG A 49 -6.56 -3.69 16.66
N SER A 50 -7.64 -3.19 17.24
CA SER A 50 -8.95 -3.22 16.57
C SER A 50 -8.98 -2.28 15.37
N PHE A 51 -9.94 -2.49 14.46
CA PHE A 51 -10.17 -1.55 13.35
C PHE A 51 -10.46 -0.13 13.86
N GLU A 52 -11.25 -0.02 14.95
CA GLU A 52 -11.57 1.28 15.54
C GLU A 52 -10.31 1.98 16.09
N ASP A 53 -9.40 1.26 16.77
CA ASP A 53 -8.16 1.85 17.28
C ASP A 53 -7.25 2.30 16.14
N ALA A 54 -7.19 1.55 15.05
CA ALA A 54 -6.42 1.93 13.86
C ALA A 54 -7.04 3.15 13.14
N VAL A 55 -8.37 3.27 13.08
CA VAL A 55 -9.06 4.46 12.57
C VAL A 55 -8.80 5.66 13.47
N ASN A 56 -8.86 5.49 14.80
CA ASN A 56 -8.63 6.58 15.77
C ASN A 56 -7.16 7.04 15.85
N TYR A 57 -6.23 6.35 15.22
CA TYR A 57 -4.80 6.65 15.19
C TYR A 57 -4.52 7.84 14.28
N ILE A 58 -4.14 8.98 14.84
CA ILE A 58 -4.00 10.25 14.10
C ILE A 58 -3.03 10.17 12.89
N PRO A 59 -1.90 9.42 12.91
CA PRO A 59 -1.09 9.27 11.71
C PRO A 59 -1.85 8.67 10.52
N ASN A 60 -2.74 7.69 10.74
CA ASN A 60 -3.60 7.13 9.70
C ASN A 60 -4.57 8.18 9.15
N GLN A 61 -5.08 9.07 10.01
CA GLN A 61 -5.98 10.14 9.61
C GLN A 61 -5.26 11.22 8.78
N VAL A 62 -3.99 11.48 9.08
CA VAL A 62 -3.14 12.36 8.25
C VAL A 62 -2.88 11.73 6.90
N TYR A 63 -2.60 10.43 6.87
CA TYR A 63 -2.31 9.69 5.63
C TYR A 63 -3.48 9.77 4.64
N ILE A 64 -4.71 9.55 5.08
CA ILE A 64 -5.90 9.65 4.21
C ILE A 64 -6.39 11.09 4.00
N GLY A 65 -5.75 12.09 4.61
CA GLY A 65 -6.05 13.51 4.46
C GLY A 65 -7.28 14.00 5.22
N ASN A 66 -7.70 13.30 6.29
CA ASN A 66 -8.75 13.77 7.18
C ASN A 66 -8.19 14.69 8.29
N ALA A 67 -7.03 14.37 8.86
CA ALA A 67 -6.27 15.27 9.71
C ALA A 67 -5.17 16.00 8.92
N LYS A 68 -4.73 17.15 9.40
CA LYS A 68 -3.63 17.91 8.81
C LYS A 68 -2.30 17.55 9.49
N PRO A 69 -1.15 17.71 8.83
CA PRO A 69 0.16 17.60 9.49
C PRO A 69 0.30 18.47 10.74
N ALA A 70 -0.36 19.64 10.78
CA ALA A 70 -0.37 20.51 11.94
C ALA A 70 -1.15 19.91 13.15
N ASP A 71 -2.19 19.12 12.88
CA ASP A 71 -2.94 18.44 13.94
C ASP A 71 -2.08 17.32 14.56
N LEU A 72 -1.31 16.62 13.73
CA LEU A 72 -0.33 15.63 14.19
C LEU A 72 0.75 16.30 15.07
N ALA A 73 1.34 17.40 14.60
CA ALA A 73 2.36 18.14 15.30
C ALA A 73 1.87 18.70 16.65
N ALA A 74 0.57 19.02 16.75
CA ALA A 74 -0.06 19.49 17.98
C ALA A 74 -0.46 18.37 18.95
N THR A 75 -0.44 17.10 18.49
CA THR A 75 -0.78 15.95 19.31
C THR A 75 0.47 15.48 20.07
N GLU A 76 0.31 15.31 21.38
CA GLU A 76 1.41 14.83 22.23
C GLU A 76 1.77 13.37 21.91
N PHE A 77 3.04 13.09 21.83
CA PHE A 77 3.58 11.74 21.67
C PHE A 77 3.49 10.91 22.97
N PRO A 78 3.24 9.60 22.97
CA PRO A 78 3.03 8.75 21.80
C PRO A 78 1.60 8.86 21.25
N TYR A 79 1.43 8.60 19.94
CA TYR A 79 0.12 8.74 19.28
C TYR A 79 -0.76 7.51 19.45
N TYR A 80 -0.21 6.34 19.65
CA TYR A 80 -0.93 5.05 19.67
C TYR A 80 -1.88 4.91 20.88
N ASP A 81 -1.65 5.61 21.96
CA ASP A 81 -2.48 5.57 23.18
C ASP A 81 -3.55 6.67 23.22
N LYS A 82 -3.66 7.48 22.16
CA LYS A 82 -4.55 8.63 22.07
C LYS A 82 -5.56 8.47 20.94
N LYS A 83 -6.83 8.61 21.28
CA LYS A 83 -7.91 8.60 20.28
C LYS A 83 -8.11 10.02 19.75
N TRP A 84 -7.97 10.19 18.44
CA TRP A 84 -8.28 11.48 17.82
C TRP A 84 -9.78 11.63 17.59
N SER A 85 -10.39 12.67 18.18
CA SER A 85 -11.84 12.87 18.21
C SER A 85 -12.48 13.14 16.84
N GLY A 86 -11.69 13.54 15.85
CA GLY A 86 -12.12 13.76 14.47
C GLY A 86 -11.98 12.55 13.54
N ALA A 87 -11.65 11.37 14.09
CA ALA A 87 -11.37 10.18 13.29
C ALA A 87 -12.61 9.68 12.55
N VAL A 88 -12.44 9.47 11.25
CA VAL A 88 -13.43 8.85 10.37
C VAL A 88 -12.73 7.90 9.40
N ARG A 89 -13.49 6.98 8.83
CA ARG A 89 -12.98 6.00 7.88
C ARG A 89 -12.54 6.64 6.55
N GLU A 90 -13.19 7.73 6.14
CA GLU A 90 -12.96 8.37 4.86
C GLU A 90 -12.26 9.72 5.03
N GLY A 91 -11.29 9.99 4.18
CA GLY A 91 -10.56 11.26 4.11
C GLY A 91 -10.63 11.90 2.73
N ARG A 92 -9.93 13.01 2.60
CA ARG A 92 -9.85 13.76 1.34
C ARG A 92 -9.20 12.95 0.21
N TYR A 93 -8.21 12.13 0.55
CA TYR A 93 -7.39 11.43 -0.42
C TYR A 93 -7.74 9.94 -0.55
N GLY A 94 -8.59 9.38 0.30
CA GLY A 94 -8.95 7.98 0.25
C GLY A 94 -9.60 7.51 1.55
N GLN A 95 -9.43 6.24 1.87
CA GLN A 95 -10.09 5.62 3.00
C GLN A 95 -9.21 4.65 3.79
N ILE A 96 -9.71 4.30 4.99
CA ILE A 96 -9.23 3.16 5.78
C ILE A 96 -10.24 2.04 5.63
N MET A 97 -9.86 0.96 4.95
CA MET A 97 -10.71 -0.20 4.67
C MET A 97 -10.54 -1.28 5.75
N PRO A 98 -11.63 -1.87 6.29
CA PRO A 98 -11.50 -3.01 7.19
C PRO A 98 -11.15 -4.29 6.43
N GLN A 99 -10.57 -5.25 7.16
CA GLN A 99 -10.00 -6.48 6.60
C GLN A 99 -11.00 -7.32 5.81
N ASP A 100 -12.23 -7.44 6.28
CA ASP A 100 -13.25 -8.24 5.59
C ASP A 100 -13.61 -7.66 4.21
N GLU A 101 -13.75 -6.35 4.10
CA GLU A 101 -13.96 -5.68 2.83
C GLU A 101 -12.74 -5.81 1.91
N PHE A 102 -11.53 -5.78 2.49
CA PHE A 102 -10.30 -5.98 1.75
C PHE A 102 -10.20 -7.41 1.18
N TYR A 103 -10.68 -8.44 1.87
CA TYR A 103 -10.78 -9.79 1.32
C TYR A 103 -11.71 -9.86 0.10
N GLY A 104 -12.82 -9.14 0.12
CA GLY A 104 -13.67 -9.01 -1.06
C GLY A 104 -12.95 -8.35 -2.23
N LEU A 105 -12.17 -7.30 -1.96
CA LEU A 105 -11.37 -6.65 -2.98
C LEU A 105 -10.25 -7.56 -3.52
N ILE A 106 -9.59 -8.34 -2.67
CA ILE A 106 -8.61 -9.35 -3.11
C ILE A 106 -9.26 -10.31 -4.11
N GLN A 107 -10.49 -10.79 -3.85
CA GLN A 107 -11.19 -11.67 -4.77
C GLN A 107 -11.63 -10.96 -6.06
N ILE A 108 -12.04 -9.70 -6.01
CA ILE A 108 -12.33 -8.90 -7.21
C ILE A 108 -11.08 -8.76 -8.10
N CYS A 109 -9.89 -8.69 -7.48
CA CYS A 109 -8.61 -8.56 -8.20
C CYS A 109 -8.05 -9.89 -8.72
N ASP A 110 -8.67 -11.02 -8.36
CA ASP A 110 -8.20 -12.36 -8.69
C ASP A 110 -8.67 -12.79 -10.08
N ALA A 111 -7.77 -12.73 -11.05
CA ALA A 111 -8.06 -13.13 -12.43
C ALA A 111 -8.07 -14.67 -12.65
N PHE A 112 -7.58 -15.45 -11.68
CA PHE A 112 -7.37 -16.89 -11.83
C PHE A 112 -8.20 -17.77 -10.92
N GLU A 113 -9.16 -17.17 -10.19
CA GLU A 113 -10.10 -17.87 -9.31
C GLU A 113 -9.36 -18.73 -8.24
N LEU A 114 -8.29 -18.14 -7.67
CA LEU A 114 -7.53 -18.75 -6.57
C LEU A 114 -8.15 -18.46 -5.20
N VAL A 115 -8.84 -17.34 -5.07
CA VAL A 115 -9.45 -16.89 -3.80
C VAL A 115 -10.81 -17.54 -3.63
N MET A 116 -10.96 -18.33 -2.57
CA MET A 116 -12.20 -18.96 -2.16
C MET A 116 -12.67 -18.32 -0.84
N LEU A 117 -13.83 -17.70 -0.85
CA LEU A 117 -14.46 -17.20 0.37
C LEU A 117 -15.63 -18.09 0.78
N GLU A 118 -15.89 -18.17 2.06
CA GLU A 118 -17.08 -18.82 2.58
C GLU A 118 -18.34 -18.06 2.11
N ARG A 119 -19.41 -18.77 1.76
CA ARG A 119 -20.63 -18.23 1.13
C ARG A 119 -21.24 -17.06 1.91
N GLU A 120 -21.50 -17.25 3.21
CA GLU A 120 -22.17 -16.24 4.01
C GLU A 120 -21.27 -15.04 4.26
N PHE A 121 -19.98 -15.28 4.46
CA PHE A 121 -18.97 -14.23 4.58
C PHE A 121 -18.91 -13.39 3.30
N ALA A 122 -18.80 -14.01 2.13
CA ALA A 122 -18.77 -13.31 0.84
C ALA A 122 -20.03 -12.47 0.59
N ALA A 123 -21.21 -13.01 0.90
CA ALA A 123 -22.47 -12.29 0.79
C ALA A 123 -22.55 -11.09 1.75
N GLY A 124 -21.98 -11.22 2.95
CA GLY A 124 -21.86 -10.12 3.92
C GLY A 124 -20.93 -9.01 3.44
N VAL A 125 -19.79 -9.40 2.91
CA VAL A 125 -18.78 -8.48 2.34
C VAL A 125 -19.34 -7.73 1.14
N LYS A 126 -19.99 -8.42 0.21
CA LYS A 126 -20.63 -7.78 -0.97
C LYS A 126 -21.55 -6.64 -0.56
N LYS A 127 -22.45 -6.87 0.41
CA LYS A 127 -23.37 -5.83 0.93
C LYS A 127 -22.65 -4.62 1.52
N LYS A 128 -21.44 -4.79 2.04
CA LYS A 128 -20.62 -3.67 2.55
C LYS A 128 -19.98 -2.89 1.41
N LEU A 129 -19.42 -3.59 0.43
CA LEU A 129 -18.78 -2.96 -0.74
C LEU A 129 -19.77 -2.23 -1.63
N GLU A 130 -20.99 -2.73 -1.80
CA GLU A 130 -22.08 -2.05 -2.51
C GLU A 130 -22.35 -0.63 -1.97
N LYS A 131 -22.23 -0.43 -0.66
CA LYS A 131 -22.46 0.87 -0.02
C LYS A 131 -21.39 1.91 -0.32
N GLN A 132 -20.18 1.48 -0.68
CA GLN A 132 -19.05 2.37 -0.95
C GLN A 132 -19.17 3.09 -2.29
N LYS A 133 -19.96 2.58 -3.24
CA LYS A 133 -20.10 3.11 -4.61
C LYS A 133 -18.78 3.24 -5.38
N LEU A 134 -17.78 2.47 -4.97
CA LEU A 134 -16.44 2.48 -5.55
C LEU A 134 -16.31 1.42 -6.64
N PHE A 135 -17.14 0.39 -6.57
CA PHE A 135 -17.09 -0.79 -7.42
C PHE A 135 -18.26 -0.84 -8.40
N THR A 136 -18.01 -1.36 -9.60
CA THR A 136 -19.06 -1.63 -10.58
C THR A 136 -19.89 -2.86 -10.18
N GLU A 137 -21.11 -2.98 -10.75
CA GLU A 137 -21.95 -4.17 -10.54
C GLU A 137 -21.25 -5.47 -11.01
N GLU A 138 -20.50 -5.39 -12.11
CA GLU A 138 -19.73 -6.51 -12.67
C GLU A 138 -18.61 -6.96 -11.70
N GLN A 139 -17.89 -6.02 -11.10
CA GLN A 139 -16.88 -6.31 -10.09
C GLN A 139 -17.50 -6.96 -8.85
N LEU A 140 -18.62 -6.44 -8.37
CA LEU A 140 -19.32 -7.00 -7.20
C LEU A 140 -19.94 -8.37 -7.46
N ALA A 141 -20.32 -8.66 -8.72
CA ALA A 141 -20.87 -9.96 -9.11
C ALA A 141 -19.87 -11.11 -8.96
N VAL A 142 -18.56 -10.84 -8.92
CA VAL A 142 -17.53 -11.85 -8.64
C VAL A 142 -17.77 -12.52 -7.29
N LEU A 143 -18.25 -11.76 -6.29
CA LEU A 143 -18.51 -12.29 -4.95
C LEU A 143 -19.72 -13.22 -4.89
N ASP A 144 -20.64 -13.17 -5.86
CA ASP A 144 -21.78 -14.08 -5.96
C ASP A 144 -21.40 -15.51 -6.38
N LYS A 145 -20.18 -15.67 -6.92
CA LYS A 145 -19.69 -17.00 -7.34
C LYS A 145 -19.32 -17.91 -6.15
N ASN A 146 -19.26 -17.35 -4.93
CA ASN A 146 -18.89 -18.12 -3.75
C ASN A 146 -20.04 -19.03 -3.31
N ASP A 147 -19.85 -20.34 -3.49
CA ASP A 147 -20.74 -21.41 -3.04
C ASP A 147 -20.04 -22.33 -2.05
N ASN A 148 -18.96 -21.84 -1.42
CA ASN A 148 -18.09 -22.63 -0.58
C ASN A 148 -18.67 -22.75 0.83
N SER A 149 -18.69 -23.99 1.36
CA SER A 149 -18.99 -24.23 2.77
C SER A 149 -17.73 -23.99 3.63
N SER A 150 -17.94 -23.75 4.92
CA SER A 150 -16.83 -23.66 5.88
C SER A 150 -15.98 -24.94 5.88
N ASP A 151 -16.59 -26.13 5.82
CA ASP A 151 -15.89 -27.42 5.77
C ASP A 151 -14.96 -27.51 4.54
N TYR A 152 -15.43 -27.04 3.39
CA TYR A 152 -14.61 -27.01 2.18
C TYR A 152 -13.40 -26.10 2.32
N ILE A 153 -13.59 -24.92 2.92
CA ILE A 153 -12.48 -23.99 3.17
C ILE A 153 -11.44 -24.62 4.13
N HIS A 154 -11.89 -25.30 5.19
CA HIS A 154 -11.00 -26.05 6.07
C HIS A 154 -10.23 -27.15 5.33
N GLU A 155 -10.90 -27.88 4.45
CA GLU A 155 -10.25 -28.92 3.64
C GLU A 155 -9.15 -28.36 2.73
N LEU A 156 -9.38 -27.22 2.07
CA LEU A 156 -8.38 -26.55 1.25
C LEU A 156 -7.11 -26.21 2.04
N VAL A 157 -7.26 -25.68 3.24
CA VAL A 157 -6.12 -25.31 4.09
C VAL A 157 -5.38 -26.54 4.62
N GLU A 158 -6.11 -27.52 5.15
CA GLU A 158 -5.52 -28.67 5.83
C GLU A 158 -4.92 -29.71 4.85
N LYS A 159 -5.57 -29.92 3.70
CA LYS A 159 -5.18 -30.98 2.77
C LYS A 159 -4.49 -30.48 1.50
N GLU A 160 -4.87 -29.32 1.02
CA GLU A 160 -4.32 -28.77 -0.23
C GLU A 160 -3.28 -27.67 -0.02
N HIS A 161 -2.95 -27.38 1.24
CA HIS A 161 -1.96 -26.35 1.61
C HIS A 161 -2.28 -24.95 1.05
N ALA A 162 -3.57 -24.62 0.97
CA ALA A 162 -4.01 -23.27 0.66
C ALA A 162 -3.66 -22.31 1.82
N GLU A 163 -3.43 -21.06 1.50
CA GLU A 163 -3.19 -20.02 2.51
C GLU A 163 -4.52 -19.55 3.10
N GLY A 164 -4.72 -19.74 4.42
CA GLY A 164 -5.97 -19.42 5.09
C GLY A 164 -6.20 -17.92 5.26
N LEU A 165 -7.42 -17.47 5.03
CA LEU A 165 -7.88 -16.12 5.31
C LEU A 165 -8.77 -16.14 6.56
N TYR A 166 -8.35 -15.39 7.58
CA TYR A 166 -9.03 -15.35 8.87
C TYR A 166 -9.67 -13.97 9.11
N HIS A 167 -10.83 -13.97 9.73
CA HIS A 167 -11.48 -12.75 10.20
C HIS A 167 -12.01 -12.95 11.61
N ASN A 168 -11.56 -12.13 12.56
CA ASN A 168 -11.79 -12.32 14.00
C ASN A 168 -11.40 -13.74 14.46
N ASN A 169 -10.24 -14.21 14.02
CA ASN A 169 -9.71 -15.56 14.26
C ASN A 169 -10.58 -16.73 13.73
N VAL A 170 -11.57 -16.46 12.89
CA VAL A 170 -12.37 -17.48 12.21
C VAL A 170 -11.87 -17.62 10.77
N LEU A 171 -11.65 -18.86 10.32
CA LEU A 171 -11.28 -19.14 8.93
C LEU A 171 -12.50 -18.88 8.03
N VAL A 172 -12.39 -17.84 7.17
CA VAL A 172 -13.48 -17.37 6.31
C VAL A 172 -13.19 -17.51 4.82
N GLY A 173 -12.00 -17.96 4.46
CA GLY A 173 -11.61 -18.14 3.08
C GLY A 173 -10.22 -18.76 2.98
N ALA A 174 -9.79 -19.00 1.76
CA ALA A 174 -8.46 -19.50 1.45
C ALA A 174 -8.00 -19.02 0.07
N VAL A 175 -6.68 -18.90 -0.10
CA VAL A 175 -6.04 -18.68 -1.40
C VAL A 175 -5.33 -19.95 -1.82
N LYS A 176 -5.68 -20.48 -2.98
CA LYS A 176 -5.06 -21.69 -3.53
C LYS A 176 -3.69 -21.38 -4.14
N ARG A 177 -2.83 -22.38 -4.18
CA ARG A 177 -1.62 -22.33 -5.01
C ARG A 177 -1.99 -22.32 -6.50
N ALA A 178 -1.20 -21.67 -7.32
CA ALA A 178 -1.40 -21.64 -8.75
C ALA A 178 -0.69 -22.79 -9.48
N HIS A 179 0.23 -23.51 -8.79
CA HIS A 179 0.95 -24.65 -9.35
C HIS A 179 1.36 -25.65 -8.26
N ASP A 180 1.33 -26.95 -8.58
CA ASP A 180 1.57 -28.01 -7.58
C ASP A 180 3.02 -28.13 -7.13
N VAL A 181 3.97 -27.80 -7.98
CA VAL A 181 5.40 -28.05 -7.76
C VAL A 181 6.23 -26.76 -7.70
N ASP A 182 5.82 -25.73 -8.43
CA ASP A 182 6.59 -24.49 -8.50
C ASP A 182 6.37 -23.66 -7.21
N VAL A 183 7.40 -23.57 -6.38
CA VAL A 183 7.37 -22.83 -5.12
C VAL A 183 7.09 -21.34 -5.28
N ASN A 184 7.42 -20.76 -6.46
CA ASN A 184 7.12 -19.37 -6.77
C ASN A 184 5.63 -19.13 -7.05
N LEU A 185 4.84 -20.19 -7.17
CA LEU A 185 3.41 -20.17 -7.37
C LEU A 185 2.66 -20.85 -6.20
N SER A 186 3.31 -20.91 -5.03
CA SER A 186 2.70 -21.39 -3.79
C SER A 186 1.54 -20.47 -3.34
N ALA A 187 0.66 -20.98 -2.51
CA ALA A 187 -0.49 -20.22 -2.00
C ALA A 187 -0.07 -18.93 -1.30
N HIS A 188 1.00 -18.98 -0.50
CA HIS A 188 1.53 -17.81 0.19
C HIS A 188 2.01 -16.72 -0.80
N VAL A 189 2.77 -17.10 -1.82
CA VAL A 189 3.23 -16.15 -2.85
C VAL A 189 2.04 -15.57 -3.65
N MET A 190 1.04 -16.40 -3.96
CA MET A 190 -0.18 -15.90 -4.62
C MET A 190 -0.94 -14.92 -3.76
N LEU A 191 -1.07 -15.18 -2.45
CA LEU A 191 -1.68 -14.22 -1.53
C LEU A 191 -0.91 -12.90 -1.49
N GLU A 192 0.43 -12.91 -1.37
CA GLU A 192 1.24 -11.70 -1.39
C GLU A 192 1.01 -10.86 -2.65
N ASN A 193 0.98 -11.50 -3.82
CA ASN A 193 0.73 -10.83 -5.09
C ASN A 193 -0.69 -10.24 -5.16
N LEU A 194 -1.70 -10.98 -4.71
CA LEU A 194 -3.09 -10.54 -4.70
C LEU A 194 -3.31 -9.37 -3.73
N VAL A 195 -2.68 -9.40 -2.57
CA VAL A 195 -2.72 -8.30 -1.58
C VAL A 195 -2.09 -7.03 -2.16
N THR A 196 -0.94 -7.17 -2.79
CA THR A 196 -0.25 -6.06 -3.46
C THR A 196 -1.13 -5.47 -4.58
N LYS A 197 -1.71 -6.31 -5.41
CA LYS A 197 -2.62 -5.89 -6.48
C LYS A 197 -3.88 -5.21 -5.93
N ALA A 198 -4.52 -5.79 -4.91
CA ALA A 198 -5.74 -5.26 -4.33
C ALA A 198 -5.53 -3.88 -3.67
N SER A 199 -4.45 -3.69 -2.92
CA SER A 199 -4.13 -2.40 -2.30
C SER A 199 -3.76 -1.33 -3.34
N ASN A 200 -3.08 -1.71 -4.42
CA ASN A 200 -2.81 -0.86 -5.56
C ASN A 200 -4.13 -0.44 -6.25
N VAL A 201 -5.00 -1.41 -6.58
CA VAL A 201 -6.32 -1.15 -7.18
C VAL A 201 -7.17 -0.24 -6.30
N LEU A 202 -7.18 -0.45 -4.98
CA LEU A 202 -7.93 0.42 -4.06
C LEU A 202 -7.50 1.89 -4.21
N SER A 203 -6.18 2.13 -4.28
CA SER A 203 -5.67 3.49 -4.45
C SER A 203 -6.03 4.09 -5.82
N LEU A 204 -6.02 3.29 -6.89
CA LEU A 204 -6.45 3.74 -8.23
C LEU A 204 -7.94 4.08 -8.27
N LEU A 205 -8.79 3.25 -7.67
CA LEU A 205 -10.23 3.52 -7.56
C LEU A 205 -10.51 4.79 -6.76
N GLU A 206 -9.78 5.02 -5.67
CA GLU A 206 -9.89 6.25 -4.89
C GLU A 206 -9.36 7.48 -5.64
N LEU A 207 -8.32 7.33 -6.47
CA LEU A 207 -7.85 8.41 -7.36
C LEU A 207 -8.96 8.84 -8.33
N VAL A 208 -9.66 7.89 -8.93
CA VAL A 208 -10.83 8.15 -9.79
C VAL A 208 -11.93 8.84 -8.99
N HIS A 209 -12.28 8.31 -7.82
CA HIS A 209 -13.42 8.76 -7.04
C HIS A 209 -13.17 10.11 -6.35
N LYS A 210 -12.04 10.28 -5.63
CA LYS A 210 -11.75 11.46 -4.81
C LYS A 210 -11.11 12.60 -5.60
N ALA A 211 -10.20 12.31 -6.52
CA ALA A 211 -9.54 13.32 -7.33
C ALA A 211 -10.29 13.62 -8.65
N GLY A 212 -11.35 12.87 -8.96
CA GLY A 212 -12.17 13.07 -10.16
C GLY A 212 -11.40 12.78 -11.46
N VAL A 213 -10.43 11.88 -11.43
CA VAL A 213 -9.69 11.48 -12.61
C VAL A 213 -10.59 10.66 -13.52
N ALA A 214 -10.76 11.10 -14.77
CA ALA A 214 -11.50 10.32 -15.77
C ALA A 214 -10.65 9.11 -16.19
N PRO A 215 -11.14 7.87 -16.03
CA PRO A 215 -10.33 6.67 -16.30
C PRO A 215 -9.79 6.60 -17.74
N ASP A 216 -10.59 7.02 -18.71
CA ASP A 216 -10.25 7.05 -20.13
C ASP A 216 -9.24 8.14 -20.52
N SER A 217 -8.96 9.08 -19.61
CA SER A 217 -7.96 10.14 -19.83
C SER A 217 -6.54 9.73 -19.49
N VAL A 218 -6.34 8.59 -18.81
CA VAL A 218 -5.01 8.10 -18.40
C VAL A 218 -4.34 7.41 -19.57
N ASP A 219 -3.12 7.84 -19.89
CA ASP A 219 -2.34 7.32 -21.03
C ASP A 219 -1.31 6.26 -20.60
N TYR A 220 -0.77 6.41 -19.40
CA TYR A 220 0.31 5.54 -18.92
C TYR A 220 0.22 5.33 -17.40
N VAL A 221 0.53 4.13 -16.95
CA VAL A 221 0.61 3.79 -15.52
C VAL A 221 2.00 3.24 -15.19
N ILE A 222 2.60 3.75 -14.11
CA ILE A 222 3.85 3.22 -13.56
C ILE A 222 3.54 2.63 -12.19
N ASP A 223 3.66 1.32 -12.07
CA ASP A 223 3.62 0.64 -10.78
C ASP A 223 5.01 0.64 -10.15
N CYS A 224 5.08 0.87 -8.84
CA CYS A 224 6.33 0.82 -8.08
C CYS A 224 6.22 -0.02 -6.79
N CYS A 225 5.38 -1.04 -6.79
CA CYS A 225 5.32 -2.02 -5.71
C CYS A 225 6.66 -2.72 -5.51
N GLU A 226 7.02 -3.04 -4.27
CA GLU A 226 8.26 -3.75 -3.96
C GLU A 226 8.20 -5.23 -4.33
N GLU A 227 7.12 -5.90 -3.97
CA GLU A 227 7.00 -7.36 -3.92
C GLU A 227 6.30 -7.95 -5.15
N ALA A 228 5.86 -7.23 -6.09
CA ALA A 228 5.10 -7.78 -7.18
C ALA A 228 5.86 -8.84 -7.98
N CYS A 229 5.35 -10.05 -7.97
CA CYS A 229 5.87 -11.17 -8.73
C CYS A 229 5.06 -11.47 -9.99
N GLY A 230 4.03 -10.68 -10.26
CA GLY A 230 3.07 -10.94 -11.30
C GLY A 230 2.02 -12.00 -10.92
N ASP A 231 1.19 -12.32 -11.86
CA ASP A 231 0.26 -13.43 -11.74
C ASP A 231 0.90 -14.76 -12.16
N MET A 232 0.16 -15.86 -12.10
CA MET A 232 0.70 -17.18 -12.38
C MET A 232 1.21 -17.37 -13.82
N ASN A 233 0.79 -16.55 -14.78
CA ASN A 233 1.28 -16.58 -16.15
C ASN A 233 2.54 -15.74 -16.36
N GLN A 234 2.89 -14.92 -15.41
CA GLN A 234 3.92 -13.90 -15.53
C GLN A 234 4.96 -14.04 -14.41
N ARG A 235 5.56 -15.20 -14.35
CA ARG A 235 6.58 -15.55 -13.35
C ARG A 235 7.67 -14.49 -13.25
N GLY A 236 7.85 -13.97 -12.04
CA GLY A 236 8.96 -13.08 -11.74
C GLY A 236 8.91 -11.72 -12.41
N GLY A 237 7.74 -11.20 -12.74
CA GLY A 237 7.66 -9.86 -13.24
C GLY A 237 6.58 -9.63 -14.29
N GLY A 238 5.36 -9.90 -13.94
CA GLY A 238 4.23 -9.45 -14.71
C GLY A 238 4.16 -7.93 -14.79
N ASN A 239 3.31 -7.45 -15.64
CA ASN A 239 3.01 -6.02 -15.72
C ASN A 239 1.89 -5.68 -14.72
N PHE A 240 2.26 -5.42 -13.48
CA PHE A 240 1.32 -5.05 -12.42
C PHE A 240 0.59 -3.74 -12.72
N ALA A 241 1.31 -2.78 -13.32
CA ALA A 241 0.72 -1.52 -13.74
C ALA A 241 -0.50 -1.76 -14.63
N LYS A 242 -0.38 -2.61 -15.66
CA LYS A 242 -1.49 -2.90 -16.57
C LYS A 242 -2.61 -3.70 -15.90
N ALA A 243 -2.25 -4.70 -15.09
CA ALA A 243 -3.23 -5.54 -14.39
C ALA A 243 -4.08 -4.73 -13.39
N ALA A 244 -3.49 -3.78 -12.68
CA ALA A 244 -4.22 -2.90 -11.78
C ALA A 244 -5.03 -1.83 -12.55
N ALA A 245 -4.46 -1.27 -13.61
CA ALA A 245 -5.11 -0.28 -14.46
C ALA A 245 -6.37 -0.83 -15.15
N GLU A 246 -6.36 -2.11 -15.56
CA GLU A 246 -7.51 -2.79 -16.15
C GLU A 246 -8.70 -2.78 -15.19
N ILE A 247 -8.49 -3.16 -13.93
CA ILE A 247 -9.55 -3.17 -12.91
C ILE A 247 -10.04 -1.77 -12.59
N ALA A 248 -9.13 -0.77 -12.61
CA ALA A 248 -9.50 0.63 -12.41
C ALA A 248 -10.19 1.27 -13.63
N GLY A 249 -10.32 0.55 -14.75
CA GLY A 249 -11.00 1.02 -15.96
C GLY A 249 -10.17 1.96 -16.81
N PHE A 250 -8.84 1.96 -16.73
CA PHE A 250 -7.95 2.81 -17.52
C PHE A 250 -7.73 2.23 -18.92
N VAL A 251 -8.80 2.15 -19.68
CA VAL A 251 -8.86 1.41 -20.97
C VAL A 251 -7.90 1.93 -22.04
N ASN A 252 -7.47 3.18 -21.98
CA ASN A 252 -6.53 3.79 -22.91
C ASN A 252 -5.09 3.74 -22.45
N ALA A 253 -4.82 3.28 -21.22
CA ALA A 253 -3.50 3.27 -20.65
C ALA A 253 -2.67 2.06 -21.10
N THR A 254 -1.38 2.29 -21.27
CA THR A 254 -0.35 1.24 -21.18
C THR A 254 0.47 1.47 -19.92
N GLY A 255 1.46 0.62 -19.62
CA GLY A 255 2.22 0.81 -18.41
C GLY A 255 3.43 -0.09 -18.25
N SER A 256 4.21 0.18 -17.23
CA SER A 256 5.39 -0.60 -16.83
C SER A 256 5.58 -0.57 -15.34
N ASP A 257 6.34 -1.54 -14.83
CA ASP A 257 6.73 -1.63 -13.44
C ASP A 257 8.14 -1.07 -13.25
N VAL A 258 8.33 -0.29 -12.20
CA VAL A 258 9.62 0.27 -11.78
C VAL A 258 9.94 -0.25 -10.38
N ARG A 259 11.06 -0.91 -10.22
CA ARG A 259 11.49 -1.46 -8.93
C ARG A 259 12.66 -0.66 -8.37
N GLY A 260 12.63 -0.35 -7.10
CA GLY A 260 13.66 0.43 -6.42
C GLY A 260 13.53 0.38 -4.90
N PHE A 261 12.86 -0.64 -4.35
CA PHE A 261 12.53 -0.74 -2.93
C PHE A 261 11.88 0.57 -2.43
N CYS A 262 12.25 1.05 -1.26
CA CYS A 262 11.70 2.27 -0.66
C CYS A 262 11.86 3.51 -1.55
N ALA A 263 12.87 3.55 -2.44
CA ALA A 263 13.07 4.62 -3.41
C ALA A 263 12.22 4.46 -4.69
N GLY A 264 11.49 3.35 -4.85
CA GLY A 264 10.62 3.08 -5.99
C GLY A 264 9.69 4.24 -6.35
N PRO A 265 8.93 4.81 -5.39
CA PRO A 265 8.06 5.96 -5.63
C PRO A 265 8.79 7.20 -6.19
N ALA A 266 9.97 7.50 -5.68
CA ALA A 266 10.77 8.63 -6.17
C ALA A 266 11.24 8.42 -7.62
N HIS A 267 11.70 7.21 -7.94
CA HIS A 267 12.07 6.84 -9.31
C HIS A 267 10.88 6.89 -10.26
N ALA A 268 9.73 6.33 -9.85
CA ALA A 268 8.51 6.32 -10.64
C ALA A 268 7.99 7.74 -10.92
N LEU A 269 8.00 8.63 -9.92
CA LEU A 269 7.64 10.04 -10.09
C LEU A 269 8.59 10.75 -11.06
N LEU A 270 9.90 10.49 -10.99
CA LEU A 270 10.88 11.06 -11.93
C LEU A 270 10.63 10.55 -13.36
N HIS A 271 10.36 9.25 -13.55
CA HIS A 271 10.04 8.69 -14.86
C HIS A 271 8.74 9.27 -15.42
N ALA A 272 7.68 9.35 -14.60
CA ALA A 272 6.40 9.93 -15.00
C ALA A 272 6.57 11.41 -15.41
N ALA A 273 7.31 12.19 -14.61
CA ALA A 273 7.59 13.58 -14.92
C ALA A 273 8.36 13.74 -16.25
N ALA A 274 9.35 12.87 -16.49
CA ALA A 274 10.11 12.88 -17.75
C ALA A 274 9.22 12.54 -18.95
N LEU A 275 8.32 11.55 -18.85
CA LEU A 275 7.38 11.18 -19.91
C LEU A 275 6.41 12.32 -20.26
N VAL A 276 5.89 13.01 -19.25
CA VAL A 276 5.01 14.17 -19.43
C VAL A 276 5.78 15.33 -20.04
N GLN A 277 6.96 15.65 -19.51
CA GLN A 277 7.79 16.78 -19.98
C GLN A 277 8.29 16.58 -21.42
N ALA A 278 8.59 15.34 -21.80
CA ALA A 278 8.93 14.99 -23.18
C ALA A 278 7.73 15.05 -24.14
N GLY A 279 6.50 15.14 -23.62
CA GLY A 279 5.28 15.12 -24.42
C GLY A 279 4.93 13.74 -24.99
N THR A 280 5.54 12.67 -24.49
CA THR A 280 5.26 11.30 -24.93
C THR A 280 3.88 10.86 -24.47
N PHE A 281 3.52 11.17 -23.22
CA PHE A 281 2.21 10.96 -22.64
C PHE A 281 1.72 12.23 -21.94
N LYS A 282 0.40 12.42 -21.87
CA LYS A 282 -0.19 13.63 -21.27
C LYS A 282 -0.54 13.42 -19.79
N ASN A 283 -1.05 12.26 -19.48
CA ASN A 283 -1.55 11.90 -18.15
C ASN A 283 -0.91 10.58 -17.71
N VAL A 284 0.02 10.65 -16.79
CA VAL A 284 0.76 9.50 -16.28
C VAL A 284 0.41 9.27 -14.82
N VAL A 285 -0.06 8.08 -14.46
CA VAL A 285 -0.33 7.70 -13.08
C VAL A 285 0.84 6.91 -12.53
N VAL A 286 1.34 7.32 -11.38
CA VAL A 286 2.25 6.52 -10.54
C VAL A 286 1.43 5.89 -9.43
N THR A 287 1.64 4.61 -9.16
CA THR A 287 0.86 3.86 -8.17
C THR A 287 1.69 2.78 -7.48
N ALA A 288 1.30 2.42 -6.27
CA ALA A 288 1.84 1.26 -5.56
C ALA A 288 0.84 0.70 -4.53
N GLY A 289 1.02 -0.58 -4.22
CA GLY A 289 0.39 -1.27 -3.10
C GLY A 289 1.41 -1.94 -2.20
N GLY A 290 1.00 -2.32 -1.01
CA GLY A 290 1.80 -3.08 -0.06
C GLY A 290 1.42 -4.55 -0.03
N CYS A 291 2.22 -5.39 0.63
CA CYS A 291 1.98 -6.82 0.74
C CYS A 291 2.07 -7.33 2.19
N THR A 292 1.73 -8.61 2.37
CA THR A 292 1.75 -9.28 3.68
C THR A 292 3.16 -9.42 4.26
N ALA A 293 4.21 -9.36 3.45
CA ALA A 293 5.61 -9.48 3.92
C ALA A 293 5.99 -8.39 4.91
N LYS A 294 5.38 -7.22 4.84
CA LYS A 294 5.64 -6.09 5.74
C LYS A 294 4.76 -6.08 6.99
N LEU A 295 3.68 -6.87 7.02
CA LEU A 295 2.80 -6.93 8.18
C LEU A 295 3.53 -7.50 9.40
N GLY A 296 3.56 -6.72 10.47
CA GLY A 296 4.21 -7.09 11.71
C GLY A 296 5.69 -7.44 11.58
N MET A 297 6.41 -6.84 10.64
CA MET A 297 7.84 -7.12 10.41
C MET A 297 8.67 -6.91 11.67
N ASN A 298 8.37 -5.89 12.46
CA ASN A 298 9.01 -5.61 13.76
C ASN A 298 8.10 -5.95 14.96
N ALA A 299 7.02 -6.69 14.76
CA ALA A 299 6.05 -6.99 15.82
C ALA A 299 6.65 -7.69 17.03
N LYS A 300 7.69 -8.52 16.84
CA LYS A 300 8.42 -9.17 17.95
C LYS A 300 9.05 -8.15 18.91
N ASP A 301 9.57 -7.05 18.39
CA ASP A 301 10.12 -5.97 19.20
C ASP A 301 9.02 -5.14 19.88
N HIS A 302 7.89 -4.94 19.20
CA HIS A 302 6.71 -4.25 19.76
C HIS A 302 6.14 -5.04 20.95
N VAL A 303 5.89 -6.33 20.77
CA VAL A 303 5.41 -7.24 21.85
C VAL A 303 6.36 -7.22 23.04
N LYS A 304 7.66 -7.39 22.79
CA LYS A 304 8.69 -7.35 23.85
C LYS A 304 8.68 -6.03 24.65
N LYS A 305 8.31 -4.93 24.02
CA LYS A 305 8.22 -3.60 24.65
C LYS A 305 6.84 -3.29 25.23
N GLY A 306 5.89 -4.21 25.14
CA GLY A 306 4.51 -3.99 25.59
C GLY A 306 3.72 -3.01 24.72
N LEU A 307 4.14 -2.79 23.49
CA LEU A 307 3.50 -1.85 22.55
C LEU A 307 2.46 -2.58 21.69
N PRO A 308 1.44 -1.85 21.17
CA PRO A 308 0.59 -2.40 20.13
C PRO A 308 1.41 -2.62 18.85
N VAL A 309 0.99 -3.58 18.03
CA VAL A 309 1.54 -3.74 16.67
C VAL A 309 0.96 -2.66 15.79
N LEU A 310 1.81 -1.73 15.35
CA LEU A 310 1.42 -0.61 14.48
C LEU A 310 1.64 -0.89 12.99
N GLU A 311 2.27 -2.02 12.66
CA GLU A 311 2.49 -2.53 11.30
C GLU A 311 1.35 -3.48 10.90
N ASP A 312 0.11 -3.03 11.02
CA ASP A 312 -1.13 -3.79 10.80
C ASP A 312 -1.94 -3.28 9.60
N ALA A 313 -1.34 -2.41 8.80
CA ALA A 313 -1.97 -1.80 7.64
C ALA A 313 -1.24 -2.15 6.34
N ILE A 314 -2.02 -2.52 5.32
CA ILE A 314 -1.57 -2.56 3.93
C ILE A 314 -1.87 -1.19 3.31
N ALA A 315 -0.83 -0.47 2.92
CA ALA A 315 -0.97 0.86 2.33
C ALA A 315 -1.00 0.80 0.81
N GLY A 316 -1.70 1.76 0.20
CA GLY A 316 -1.65 2.03 -1.23
C GLY A 316 -1.61 3.52 -1.50
N PHE A 317 -0.98 3.93 -2.59
CA PHE A 317 -1.05 5.31 -3.05
C PHE A 317 -1.12 5.37 -4.58
N SER A 318 -1.67 6.47 -5.11
CA SER A 318 -1.61 6.80 -6.52
C SER A 318 -1.48 8.32 -6.71
N ALA A 319 -0.78 8.73 -7.76
CA ALA A 319 -0.62 10.14 -8.12
C ALA A 319 -0.73 10.32 -9.64
N LEU A 320 -1.54 11.27 -10.08
CA LEU A 320 -1.66 11.66 -11.49
C LEU A 320 -0.73 12.83 -11.78
N LEU A 321 0.19 12.64 -12.72
CA LEU A 321 1.05 13.68 -13.27
C LEU A 321 0.54 14.12 -14.65
N SER A 322 0.55 15.43 -14.87
CA SER A 322 0.17 16.04 -16.14
C SER A 322 1.06 17.24 -16.44
N ALA A 323 0.87 17.84 -17.63
CA ALA A 323 1.51 19.09 -17.96
C ALA A 323 1.11 20.22 -16.99
N ASP A 324 1.97 21.23 -16.86
CA ASP A 324 1.71 22.41 -16.03
C ASP A 324 0.36 23.05 -16.36
N ASP A 325 -0.44 23.28 -15.36
CA ASP A 325 -1.74 23.92 -15.44
C ASP A 325 -1.83 25.27 -14.68
N GLY A 326 -0.69 25.71 -14.12
CA GLY A 326 -0.60 26.95 -13.37
C GLY A 326 -1.28 26.95 -12.00
N VAL A 327 -1.78 25.79 -11.53
CA VAL A 327 -2.59 25.66 -10.30
C VAL A 327 -2.02 24.60 -9.36
N ASN A 328 -1.66 23.44 -9.89
CA ASN A 328 -1.23 22.30 -9.10
C ASN A 328 0.28 22.33 -8.79
N PRO A 329 0.73 21.63 -7.73
CA PRO A 329 2.14 21.60 -7.34
C PRO A 329 3.02 21.03 -8.46
N GLN A 330 4.11 21.76 -8.77
CA GLN A 330 5.09 21.38 -9.78
C GLN A 330 6.14 20.41 -9.22
N LEU A 331 6.57 19.47 -10.06
CA LEU A 331 7.73 18.62 -9.84
C LEU A 331 8.94 19.20 -10.54
N CYS A 332 9.89 19.75 -9.78
CA CYS A 332 11.12 20.36 -10.31
C CYS A 332 12.07 19.26 -10.80
N THR A 333 12.10 19.00 -12.08
CA THR A 333 12.89 17.93 -12.72
C THR A 333 14.36 18.28 -12.94
N ASP A 334 14.75 19.53 -12.78
CA ASP A 334 16.13 20.03 -12.90
C ASP A 334 16.88 20.12 -11.56
N ILE A 335 16.14 19.99 -10.43
CA ILE A 335 16.67 20.02 -9.08
C ILE A 335 16.42 18.65 -8.43
N VAL A 336 17.10 17.62 -8.95
CA VAL A 336 16.97 16.25 -8.45
C VAL A 336 18.22 15.87 -7.68
N GLY A 337 18.03 15.49 -6.39
CA GLY A 337 19.07 14.88 -5.59
C GLY A 337 19.19 13.39 -5.92
N TYR A 338 20.40 12.89 -6.05
CA TYR A 338 20.64 11.47 -6.30
C TYR A 338 21.88 10.97 -5.58
N HIS A 339 21.74 9.83 -4.97
CA HIS A 339 22.82 9.16 -4.27
C HIS A 339 23.48 8.15 -5.21
N THR A 340 24.77 8.36 -5.52
CA THR A 340 25.48 7.47 -6.44
C THR A 340 26.03 6.25 -5.72
N ILE A 341 26.24 5.17 -6.46
CA ILE A 341 26.82 3.92 -5.94
C ILE A 341 28.19 4.18 -5.27
N GLY A 342 28.97 5.10 -5.81
CA GLY A 342 30.32 5.43 -5.30
C GLY A 342 30.33 6.33 -4.05
N THR A 343 29.19 6.89 -3.65
CA THR A 343 29.14 7.85 -2.53
C THR A 343 29.20 7.15 -1.16
N GLY A 344 28.86 5.85 -1.10
CA GLY A 344 28.81 5.09 0.13
C GLY A 344 27.53 5.33 0.96
N SER A 345 27.23 4.43 1.89
CA SER A 345 25.94 4.36 2.61
C SER A 345 25.90 5.12 3.94
N ALA A 346 26.93 5.90 4.28
CA ALA A 346 26.92 6.71 5.49
C ALA A 346 25.76 7.72 5.46
N PRO A 347 24.96 7.88 6.55
CA PRO A 347 23.80 8.78 6.56
C PRO A 347 24.12 10.21 6.09
N GLN A 348 25.25 10.77 6.48
CA GLN A 348 25.70 12.10 6.06
C GLN A 348 25.88 12.19 4.54
N ASN A 349 26.42 11.15 3.91
CA ASN A 349 26.60 11.10 2.46
C ASN A 349 25.25 11.04 1.74
N VAL A 350 24.29 10.28 2.28
CA VAL A 350 22.94 10.19 1.74
C VAL A 350 22.24 11.55 1.80
N ILE A 351 22.25 12.21 2.98
CA ILE A 351 21.63 13.52 3.16
C ILE A 351 22.33 14.58 2.29
N SER A 352 23.65 14.60 2.26
CA SER A 352 24.38 15.52 1.39
C SER A 352 23.98 15.36 -0.08
N SER A 353 23.87 14.12 -0.56
CA SER A 353 23.50 13.84 -1.95
C SER A 353 22.04 14.16 -2.28
N LEU A 354 21.11 13.91 -1.34
CA LEU A 354 19.69 14.04 -1.60
C LEU A 354 19.12 15.42 -1.24
N VAL A 355 19.78 16.16 -0.34
CA VAL A 355 19.28 17.45 0.16
C VAL A 355 20.28 18.58 -0.14
N THR A 356 21.48 18.53 0.42
CA THR A 356 22.41 19.67 0.37
C THR A 356 22.87 19.97 -1.05
N ALA A 357 23.35 18.97 -1.79
CA ALA A 357 23.87 19.16 -3.13
C ALA A 357 22.83 19.69 -4.15
N PRO A 358 21.60 19.18 -4.21
CA PRO A 358 20.58 19.75 -5.11
C PRO A 358 20.17 21.16 -4.71
N LEU A 359 20.11 21.51 -3.42
CA LEU A 359 19.82 22.86 -2.97
C LEU A 359 20.94 23.84 -3.37
N GLU A 360 22.20 23.47 -3.15
CA GLU A 360 23.34 24.27 -3.59
C GLU A 360 23.33 24.52 -5.10
N LYS A 361 23.02 23.47 -5.90
CA LYS A 361 22.85 23.58 -7.35
C LYS A 361 21.77 24.58 -7.74
N ALA A 362 20.71 24.66 -6.94
CA ALA A 362 19.58 25.58 -7.13
C ALA A 362 19.88 27.00 -6.57
N GLY A 363 20.98 27.20 -5.88
CA GLY A 363 21.28 28.45 -5.16
C GLY A 363 20.44 28.64 -3.89
N LEU A 364 19.90 27.56 -3.34
CA LEU A 364 19.06 27.53 -2.15
C LEU A 364 19.84 26.97 -0.95
N LYS A 365 19.34 27.25 0.24
CA LYS A 365 19.81 26.73 1.54
C LYS A 365 18.72 25.97 2.24
N ILE A 366 19.08 25.14 3.22
CA ILE A 366 18.12 24.37 4.05
C ILE A 366 16.98 25.25 4.59
N PRO A 367 17.21 26.45 5.17
CA PRO A 367 16.13 27.30 5.67
C PRO A 367 15.22 27.91 4.60
N ASP A 368 15.59 27.83 3.31
CA ASP A 368 14.74 28.34 2.23
C ASP A 368 13.62 27.37 1.85
N ILE A 369 13.60 26.16 2.45
CA ILE A 369 12.62 25.12 2.20
C ILE A 369 11.58 25.10 3.32
N ASP A 370 10.33 25.26 2.96
CA ASP A 370 9.23 25.31 3.91
C ASP A 370 8.96 23.96 4.62
N LYS A 371 9.19 22.83 3.93
CA LYS A 371 8.94 21.49 4.47
C LYS A 371 9.86 20.43 3.89
N TYR A 372 10.30 19.54 4.76
CA TYR A 372 10.99 18.30 4.42
C TYR A 372 10.04 17.12 4.72
N ALA A 373 9.97 16.16 3.84
CA ALA A 373 9.13 14.95 3.99
C ALA A 373 10.00 13.69 3.85
N PRO A 374 10.78 13.35 4.88
CA PRO A 374 11.56 12.13 4.89
C PRO A 374 10.67 10.91 5.00
N GLU A 375 11.11 9.79 4.42
CA GLU A 375 10.47 8.51 4.65
C GLU A 375 10.52 8.14 6.14
N MET A 376 9.40 7.58 6.63
CA MET A 376 9.29 7.10 7.99
C MET A 376 8.34 5.91 8.06
N GLN A 377 8.81 4.76 8.56
CA GLN A 377 8.00 3.54 8.64
C GLN A 377 6.82 3.69 9.59
N ASN A 378 7.07 4.21 10.79
CA ASN A 378 6.01 4.50 11.75
C ASN A 378 6.42 5.64 12.68
N PRO A 379 5.59 6.68 12.85
CA PRO A 379 5.95 7.88 13.63
C PRO A 379 6.09 7.65 15.14
N ASP A 380 5.49 6.59 15.69
CA ASP A 380 5.65 6.26 17.12
C ASP A 380 6.92 5.45 17.42
N ILE A 381 7.51 4.82 16.42
CA ILE A 381 8.59 3.84 16.62
C ILE A 381 9.88 4.31 15.99
N THR A 382 9.79 4.94 14.83
CA THR A 382 10.94 5.30 14.01
C THR A 382 11.12 6.80 13.98
N LYS A 383 12.28 7.30 14.39
CA LYS A 383 12.66 8.69 14.14
C LYS A 383 13.13 8.82 12.69
N PRO A 384 12.81 9.94 12.00
CA PRO A 384 13.29 10.17 10.65
C PRO A 384 14.81 10.08 10.59
N ALA A 385 15.34 9.46 9.56
CA ALA A 385 16.76 9.52 9.26
C ALA A 385 17.12 11.00 9.02
N GLY A 386 18.14 11.50 9.70
CA GLY A 386 18.55 12.90 9.60
C GLY A 386 17.82 13.89 10.51
N ALA A 387 17.01 13.44 11.45
CA ALA A 387 16.41 14.33 12.44
C ALA A 387 17.41 15.16 13.27
N GLY A 388 18.70 14.85 13.20
CA GLY A 388 19.78 15.63 13.82
C GLY A 388 20.42 16.66 12.90
N ASP A 389 20.16 16.61 11.60
CA ASP A 389 20.83 17.43 10.59
C ASP A 389 19.91 18.49 9.95
N VAL A 390 18.59 18.35 10.15
CA VAL A 390 17.59 19.34 9.73
C VAL A 390 17.06 20.01 10.99
N PRO A 391 17.18 21.35 11.16
CA PRO A 391 16.57 22.04 12.30
C PRO A 391 15.06 21.78 12.36
N GLU A 392 14.54 21.57 13.58
CA GLU A 392 13.11 21.43 13.85
C GLU A 392 12.31 22.66 13.39
#